data_d49399005d7acac0c6e69890a55381e7
#
_entry.id   d49399005d7acac0c6e69890a55381e7
#
_cell.length_a   1.000
_cell.length_b   1.000
_cell.length_c   1.000
_cell.angle_alpha   90.00
_cell.angle_beta   90.00
_cell.angle_gamma   90.00
#
_symmetry.space_group_name_H-M   'P 1'
#
loop_
_entity.id
_entity.type
_entity.pdbx_description
1 polymer ?
#
loop_
_entity_poly.entity_id
_entity_poly.type
_entity_poly.pdbx_seq_one_letter_code
_entity_poly.pdbx_strand_id
1 'polypeptide(L)'
;MNKKLIAALIAITLALPTTAQAAGLKNRTGSTPSVAILDTAIDTSLPAFQGKIIQEVCILEWTTCPNGQSFMEGKGSASMPSNLITLSGFDHGTLMTSVFLANNPNVNVVFIKIIGNTSTGSRQNAGEASVYNALNWIKNNASKYNIQAVTMSQGMHNLGPAGTDYCPKTPTTVQSVKDLIAIGIPTFFPSGNGRDYARIDWPACIEESISVGYVDQQKEISTASNNDNERLDFFAPGFFTISGPGNVSKNVAGSSAAIQFAGGEWIKLKSAKPNYTYNELLTALRSTASSTVGRQGTFKKLININAALSYSTLPVTPVVPTGPTPEQIAAEKAAAKLALQADVNAQIAKAQAEYDAAVKAASDKLATLKAAQLARLNG
;
A
#
# COMPACT_ATOMS: atom_id res chain seq x y z
N MET A 1 -36.31 -25.82 58.53
CA MET A 1 -35.40 -24.69 58.27
C MET A 1 -35.19 -24.63 56.74
N ASN A 2 -35.85 -23.71 56.07
CA ASN A 2 -35.96 -23.63 54.62
C ASN A 2 -34.78 -22.84 54.02
N LYS A 3 -34.07 -23.51 53.10
CA LYS A 3 -33.15 -22.82 52.20
C LYS A 3 -33.87 -22.47 50.92
N LYS A 4 -34.14 -21.20 50.71
CA LYS A 4 -34.62 -20.68 49.41
C LYS A 4 -33.42 -20.39 48.53
N LEU A 5 -33.25 -21.14 47.42
CA LEU A 5 -32.38 -20.84 46.33
C LEU A 5 -33.03 -19.71 45.51
N ILE A 6 -32.33 -18.58 45.38
CA ILE A 6 -32.64 -17.54 44.41
C ILE A 6 -31.79 -17.80 43.17
N ALA A 7 -32.44 -18.25 42.09
CA ALA A 7 -31.80 -18.35 40.77
C ALA A 7 -31.86 -16.95 40.12
N ALA A 8 -30.71 -16.32 39.95
CA ALA A 8 -30.58 -15.10 39.16
C ALA A 8 -30.42 -15.50 37.70
N LEU A 9 -31.44 -15.27 36.87
CA LEU A 9 -31.30 -15.30 35.40
C LEU A 9 -30.49 -14.10 34.95
N ILE A 10 -29.26 -14.34 34.49
CA ILE A 10 -28.50 -13.34 33.74
C ILE A 10 -28.96 -13.45 32.29
N ALA A 11 -29.77 -12.49 31.86
CA ALA A 11 -30.07 -12.29 30.44
C ALA A 11 -28.85 -11.68 29.76
N ILE A 12 -28.05 -12.51 29.06
CA ILE A 12 -27.01 -12.06 28.16
C ILE A 12 -27.71 -11.56 26.89
N THR A 13 -27.91 -10.26 26.78
CA THR A 13 -28.26 -9.61 25.51
C THR A 13 -27.03 -9.67 24.62
N LEU A 14 -27.00 -10.61 23.67
CA LEU A 14 -26.09 -10.60 22.54
C LEU A 14 -26.40 -9.36 21.69
N ALA A 15 -25.66 -8.29 21.92
CA ALA A 15 -25.60 -7.20 20.98
C ALA A 15 -24.92 -7.71 19.71
N LEU A 16 -25.70 -7.97 18.68
CA LEU A 16 -25.20 -8.18 17.32
C LEU A 16 -24.37 -6.94 16.93
N PRO A 17 -23.17 -7.10 16.38
CA PRO A 17 -22.45 -5.97 15.84
C PRO A 17 -23.31 -5.40 14.71
N THR A 18 -23.88 -4.21 14.91
CA THR A 18 -24.40 -3.40 13.82
C THR A 18 -23.29 -3.28 12.78
N THR A 19 -23.57 -3.74 11.57
CA THR A 19 -22.70 -3.51 10.41
C THR A 19 -22.45 -2.00 10.36
N ALA A 20 -21.25 -1.60 10.77
CA ALA A 20 -20.78 -0.24 10.54
C ALA A 20 -20.67 -0.10 9.03
N GLN A 21 -21.72 0.43 8.44
CA GLN A 21 -21.75 0.86 7.06
C GLN A 21 -20.62 1.88 6.95
N ALA A 22 -19.57 1.56 6.19
CA ALA A 22 -18.44 2.43 5.95
C ALA A 22 -18.97 3.74 5.34
N ALA A 23 -19.26 4.69 6.21
CA ALA A 23 -19.58 6.05 5.80
C ALA A 23 -18.26 6.62 5.28
N GLY A 24 -18.03 6.49 3.97
CA GLY A 24 -16.92 7.15 3.31
C GLY A 24 -16.89 8.60 3.76
N LEU A 25 -15.69 9.15 4.02
CA LEU A 25 -15.53 10.55 4.41
C LEU A 25 -16.32 11.42 3.44
N LYS A 26 -17.49 11.87 3.86
CA LYS A 26 -18.26 12.86 3.09
C LYS A 26 -17.36 14.07 2.96
N ASN A 27 -17.11 14.52 1.72
CA ASN A 27 -16.43 15.78 1.49
C ASN A 27 -17.03 16.82 2.43
N ARG A 28 -16.22 17.34 3.34
CA ARG A 28 -16.63 18.49 4.16
C ARG A 28 -16.86 19.63 3.18
N THR A 29 -18.11 19.86 2.82
CA THR A 29 -18.49 20.99 1.96
C THR A 29 -17.92 22.27 2.56
N GLY A 30 -16.92 22.84 1.89
CA GLY A 30 -16.27 24.09 2.29
C GLY A 30 -14.82 24.00 2.76
N SER A 31 -14.21 22.81 2.96
CA SER A 31 -12.77 22.72 3.28
C SER A 31 -11.95 22.27 2.08
N THR A 32 -10.85 22.98 1.81
CA THR A 32 -9.89 22.61 0.76
C THR A 32 -9.42 21.17 0.96
N PRO A 33 -9.48 20.29 -0.07
CA PRO A 33 -8.96 18.94 0.03
C PRO A 33 -7.43 18.94 0.26
N SER A 34 -6.92 17.88 0.88
CA SER A 34 -5.50 17.69 1.13
C SER A 34 -5.00 16.38 0.56
N VAL A 35 -3.72 16.35 0.21
CA VAL A 35 -2.95 15.12 -0.03
C VAL A 35 -2.01 14.88 1.15
N ALA A 36 -1.80 13.62 1.52
CA ALA A 36 -0.68 13.23 2.37
C ALA A 36 0.49 12.77 1.47
N ILE A 37 1.63 13.45 1.56
CA ILE A 37 2.84 13.12 0.81
C ILE A 37 3.88 12.54 1.77
N LEU A 38 4.27 11.28 1.55
CA LEU A 38 5.28 10.58 2.33
C LEU A 38 6.61 10.60 1.56
N ASP A 39 7.64 11.21 2.13
CA ASP A 39 8.94 11.34 1.43
C ASP A 39 10.11 11.63 2.41
N THR A 40 11.21 12.18 1.89
CA THR A 40 12.46 12.48 2.61
C THR A 40 12.33 13.69 3.54
N ALA A 41 12.34 14.91 2.98
CA ALA A 41 12.22 16.16 3.71
C ALA A 41 11.60 17.22 2.83
N ILE A 42 11.15 18.32 3.41
CA ILE A 42 10.54 19.42 2.66
C ILE A 42 11.19 20.77 3.01
N ASP A 43 11.54 21.53 1.99
CA ASP A 43 11.86 22.96 2.09
C ASP A 43 10.58 23.78 1.97
N THR A 44 9.97 24.09 3.11
CA THR A 44 8.71 24.85 3.16
C THR A 44 8.86 26.33 2.80
N SER A 45 10.10 26.79 2.55
CA SER A 45 10.36 28.20 2.19
C SER A 45 10.02 28.53 0.73
N LEU A 46 9.77 27.53 -0.13
CA LEU A 46 9.43 27.74 -1.53
C LEU A 46 8.18 28.62 -1.68
N PRO A 47 8.20 29.65 -2.56
CA PRO A 47 7.04 30.49 -2.79
C PRO A 47 5.76 29.73 -3.14
N ALA A 48 5.88 28.65 -3.94
CA ALA A 48 4.77 27.80 -4.35
C ALA A 48 4.13 27.02 -3.18
N PHE A 49 4.81 26.90 -2.03
CA PHE A 49 4.35 26.17 -0.86
C PHE A 49 3.67 27.06 0.19
N GLN A 50 3.73 28.37 0.01
CA GLN A 50 3.16 29.31 0.97
C GLN A 50 1.66 29.11 1.16
N GLY A 51 1.25 28.83 2.41
CA GLY A 51 -0.14 28.51 2.76
C GLY A 51 -0.64 27.16 2.27
N LYS A 52 0.21 26.32 1.63
CA LYS A 52 -0.17 24.99 1.12
C LYS A 52 0.21 23.85 2.06
N ILE A 53 1.36 23.95 2.73
CA ILE A 53 1.78 22.94 3.71
C ILE A 53 1.07 23.24 5.02
N ILE A 54 -0.01 22.47 5.29
CA ILE A 54 -0.88 22.70 6.46
C ILE A 54 -0.48 21.89 7.68
N GLN A 55 0.33 20.85 7.47
CA GLN A 55 0.87 20.03 8.54
C GLN A 55 2.18 19.38 8.09
N GLU A 56 3.13 19.32 9.00
CA GLU A 56 4.37 18.55 8.87
C GLU A 56 4.37 17.47 9.95
N VAL A 57 4.85 16.27 9.59
CA VAL A 57 5.00 15.12 10.49
C VAL A 57 6.32 14.43 10.17
N CYS A 58 6.98 13.91 11.19
CA CYS A 58 8.16 13.07 11.04
C CYS A 58 7.93 11.75 11.77
N ILE A 59 8.14 10.63 11.06
CA ILE A 59 7.98 9.27 11.57
C ILE A 59 9.15 8.43 11.04
N LEU A 60 10.11 8.12 11.90
CA LEU A 60 11.36 7.46 11.54
C LEU A 60 11.60 6.21 12.38
N GLU A 61 11.98 5.12 11.72
CA GLU A 61 12.26 3.85 12.36
C GLU A 61 13.71 3.76 12.86
N TRP A 62 14.67 4.19 12.05
CA TRP A 62 16.10 3.93 12.30
C TRP A 62 16.92 5.16 12.67
N THR A 63 16.32 6.35 12.63
CA THR A 63 16.92 7.60 13.06
C THR A 63 15.92 8.45 13.82
N THR A 64 16.30 9.67 14.14
CA THR A 64 15.44 10.58 14.89
C THR A 64 14.97 11.77 14.08
N CYS A 65 13.80 12.26 14.41
CA CYS A 65 13.25 13.54 13.99
C CYS A 65 14.02 14.71 14.62
N PRO A 66 13.78 15.96 14.23
CA PRO A 66 14.48 17.12 14.77
C PRO A 66 14.42 17.25 16.31
N ASN A 67 13.42 16.68 16.97
CA ASN A 67 13.29 16.65 18.42
C ASN A 67 14.09 15.52 19.12
N GLY A 68 14.85 14.73 18.36
CA GLY A 68 15.61 13.59 18.90
C GLY A 68 14.78 12.32 19.16
N GLN A 69 13.50 12.29 18.79
CA GLN A 69 12.60 11.14 18.95
C GLN A 69 12.26 10.53 17.58
N SER A 70 11.65 9.34 17.56
CA SER A 70 11.17 8.69 16.32
C SER A 70 9.90 9.34 15.73
N PHE A 71 9.26 10.23 16.48
CA PHE A 71 8.03 10.92 16.11
C PHE A 71 8.07 12.40 16.46
N MET A 72 7.59 13.23 15.56
CA MET A 72 7.39 14.67 15.77
C MET A 72 6.28 15.19 14.87
N GLU A 73 5.41 16.06 15.39
CA GLU A 73 4.39 16.79 14.61
C GLU A 73 4.59 18.29 14.70
N GLY A 74 4.09 18.98 13.69
CA GLY A 74 4.04 20.44 13.61
C GLY A 74 5.18 21.02 12.77
N LYS A 75 5.15 22.33 12.64
CA LYS A 75 6.08 23.08 11.80
C LYS A 75 7.55 22.73 12.09
N GLY A 76 8.29 22.40 11.05
CA GLY A 76 9.70 22.04 11.12
C GLY A 76 9.95 20.56 11.41
N SER A 77 8.91 19.73 11.69
CA SER A 77 9.12 18.30 11.94
C SER A 77 9.66 17.55 10.72
N ALA A 78 9.26 17.97 9.52
CA ALA A 78 9.74 17.38 8.26
C ALA A 78 10.94 18.13 7.66
N SER A 79 11.49 19.09 8.35
CA SER A 79 12.65 19.86 7.88
C SER A 79 13.96 19.04 7.96
N MET A 80 14.98 19.58 7.33
CA MET A 80 16.35 19.07 7.35
C MET A 80 17.32 20.27 7.29
N PRO A 81 18.54 20.16 7.83
CA PRO A 81 19.54 21.21 7.68
C PRO A 81 19.73 21.64 6.21
N SER A 82 19.92 22.94 5.98
CA SER A 82 19.99 23.53 4.64
C SER A 82 21.11 22.94 3.77
N ASN A 83 22.22 22.54 4.37
CA ASN A 83 23.31 21.86 3.68
C ASN A 83 22.99 20.42 3.26
N LEU A 84 21.97 19.79 3.83
CA LEU A 84 21.53 18.44 3.47
C LEU A 84 20.33 18.46 2.53
N ILE A 85 19.35 19.35 2.75
CA ILE A 85 18.10 19.35 1.98
C ILE A 85 18.30 19.64 0.50
N THR A 86 19.39 20.29 0.13
CA THR A 86 19.77 20.58 -1.27
C THR A 86 20.50 19.42 -1.96
N LEU A 87 20.96 18.41 -1.19
CA LEU A 87 21.66 17.27 -1.73
C LEU A 87 20.70 16.33 -2.45
N SER A 88 21.19 15.73 -3.55
CA SER A 88 20.44 14.73 -4.28
C SER A 88 20.00 13.59 -3.36
N GLY A 89 18.71 13.27 -3.42
CA GLY A 89 18.08 12.26 -2.59
C GLY A 89 17.40 12.82 -1.34
N PHE A 90 17.86 13.95 -0.75
CA PHE A 90 17.14 14.64 0.31
C PHE A 90 16.22 15.75 -0.21
N ASP A 91 16.55 16.33 -1.35
CA ASP A 91 15.71 17.28 -2.09
C ASP A 91 14.42 16.65 -2.63
N HIS A 92 14.34 15.31 -2.64
CA HIS A 92 13.31 14.54 -3.31
C HIS A 92 11.90 14.88 -2.80
N GLY A 93 11.67 15.00 -1.49
CA GLY A 93 10.34 15.36 -0.97
C GLY A 93 9.86 16.74 -1.38
N THR A 94 10.79 17.73 -1.45
CA THR A 94 10.49 19.07 -1.99
C THR A 94 10.13 19.00 -3.46
N LEU A 95 10.91 18.23 -4.25
CA LEU A 95 10.67 18.06 -5.69
C LEU A 95 9.31 17.39 -5.95
N MET A 96 8.98 16.32 -5.23
CA MET A 96 7.71 15.62 -5.39
C MET A 96 6.51 16.47 -4.99
N THR A 97 6.63 17.24 -3.90
CA THR A 97 5.62 18.22 -3.51
C THR A 97 5.42 19.31 -4.59
N SER A 98 6.52 19.76 -5.21
CA SER A 98 6.44 20.71 -6.33
C SER A 98 5.73 20.14 -7.55
N VAL A 99 5.99 18.86 -7.91
CA VAL A 99 5.24 18.16 -8.98
C VAL A 99 3.75 18.12 -8.66
N PHE A 100 3.39 17.73 -7.42
CA PHE A 100 1.99 17.65 -7.03
C PHE A 100 1.28 18.99 -7.12
N LEU A 101 1.86 20.05 -6.54
CA LEU A 101 1.25 21.39 -6.50
C LEU A 101 1.23 22.07 -7.87
N ALA A 102 2.20 21.79 -8.76
CA ALA A 102 2.16 22.25 -10.14
C ALA A 102 0.94 21.69 -10.90
N ASN A 103 0.56 20.45 -10.62
CA ASN A 103 -0.64 19.82 -11.20
C ASN A 103 -1.93 20.20 -10.46
N ASN A 104 -1.87 20.44 -9.14
CA ASN A 104 -3.02 20.71 -8.29
C ASN A 104 -2.80 21.87 -7.31
N PRO A 105 -2.76 23.12 -7.80
CA PRO A 105 -2.46 24.28 -6.95
C PRO A 105 -3.53 24.59 -5.90
N ASN A 106 -4.74 23.99 -6.04
CA ASN A 106 -5.87 24.23 -5.14
C ASN A 106 -6.01 23.16 -4.05
N VAL A 107 -4.99 22.34 -3.83
CA VAL A 107 -4.96 21.27 -2.82
C VAL A 107 -3.96 21.67 -1.72
N ASN A 108 -4.27 21.34 -0.47
CA ASN A 108 -3.34 21.45 0.63
C ASN A 108 -2.47 20.19 0.76
N VAL A 109 -1.34 20.32 1.44
CA VAL A 109 -0.40 19.21 1.66
C VAL A 109 -0.21 18.97 3.16
N VAL A 110 -0.36 17.73 3.56
CA VAL A 110 0.15 17.16 4.80
C VAL A 110 1.43 16.42 4.44
N PHE A 111 2.57 16.93 4.83
CA PHE A 111 3.85 16.32 4.49
C PHE A 111 4.36 15.43 5.62
N ILE A 112 4.70 14.18 5.32
CA ILE A 112 5.18 13.21 6.29
C ILE A 112 6.57 12.72 5.91
N LYS A 113 7.56 13.11 6.69
CA LYS A 113 8.93 12.62 6.55
C LYS A 113 9.04 11.21 7.10
N ILE A 114 9.36 10.25 6.22
CA ILE A 114 9.54 8.83 6.57
C ILE A 114 10.96 8.32 6.32
N ILE A 115 11.84 9.18 5.82
CA ILE A 115 13.24 8.86 5.52
C ILE A 115 14.15 9.86 6.21
N GLY A 116 15.04 9.33 7.01
CA GLY A 116 16.05 10.08 7.72
C GLY A 116 17.44 9.97 7.08
N ASN A 117 18.43 10.46 7.79
CA ASN A 117 19.84 10.38 7.46
C ASN A 117 20.61 9.65 8.56
N THR A 118 21.69 8.99 8.18
CA THR A 118 22.65 8.42 9.14
C THR A 118 23.42 9.53 9.82
N SER A 119 24.17 9.18 10.88
CA SER A 119 25.11 10.12 11.56
C SER A 119 26.17 10.68 10.61
N THR A 120 26.47 9.98 9.50
CA THR A 120 27.41 10.42 8.45
C THR A 120 26.74 11.28 7.39
N GLY A 121 25.44 11.58 7.51
CA GLY A 121 24.70 12.38 6.54
C GLY A 121 24.16 11.59 5.33
N SER A 122 24.36 10.27 5.28
CA SER A 122 23.83 9.46 4.17
C SER A 122 22.32 9.23 4.32
N ARG A 123 21.59 9.25 3.18
CA ARG A 123 20.16 8.94 3.14
C ARG A 123 19.90 7.49 3.52
N GLN A 124 18.86 7.27 4.33
CA GLN A 124 18.35 5.94 4.65
C GLN A 124 17.25 5.52 3.68
N ASN A 125 16.92 4.24 3.68
CA ASN A 125 15.72 3.74 3.02
C ASN A 125 14.49 3.97 3.92
N ALA A 126 13.29 3.93 3.35
CA ALA A 126 12.07 3.90 4.13
C ALA A 126 11.97 2.54 4.85
N GLY A 127 11.91 2.56 6.18
CA GLY A 127 11.60 1.36 6.95
C GLY A 127 10.13 0.98 6.85
N GLU A 128 9.81 -0.31 6.95
CA GLU A 128 8.42 -0.77 6.94
C GLU A 128 7.62 -0.14 8.08
N ALA A 129 8.21 -0.04 9.28
CA ALA A 129 7.57 0.57 10.43
C ALA A 129 7.29 2.06 10.21
N SER A 130 8.18 2.81 9.55
CA SER A 130 7.90 4.20 9.16
C SER A 130 6.69 4.29 8.23
N VAL A 131 6.57 3.38 7.27
CA VAL A 131 5.48 3.36 6.30
C VAL A 131 4.14 3.07 6.97
N TYR A 132 4.00 1.93 7.66
CA TYR A 132 2.70 1.60 8.26
C TYR A 132 2.29 2.56 9.38
N ASN A 133 3.23 3.10 10.17
CA ASN A 133 2.94 4.11 11.18
C ASN A 133 2.46 5.42 10.53
N ALA A 134 3.05 5.83 9.40
CA ALA A 134 2.59 6.99 8.66
C ALA A 134 1.18 6.80 8.09
N LEU A 135 0.88 5.63 7.51
CA LEU A 135 -0.47 5.30 7.01
C LEU A 135 -1.50 5.29 8.15
N ASN A 136 -1.15 4.74 9.32
CA ASN A 136 -2.02 4.76 10.50
C ASN A 136 -2.23 6.18 11.04
N TRP A 137 -1.17 7.00 11.07
CA TRP A 137 -1.30 8.42 11.44
C TRP A 137 -2.27 9.14 10.49
N ILE A 138 -2.14 8.91 9.17
CA ILE A 138 -3.03 9.48 8.16
C ILE A 138 -4.48 9.07 8.43
N LYS A 139 -4.75 7.76 8.61
CA LYS A 139 -6.08 7.24 8.92
C LYS A 139 -6.71 7.99 10.10
N ASN A 140 -5.98 8.15 11.19
CA ASN A 140 -6.45 8.78 12.41
C ASN A 140 -6.65 10.30 12.27
N ASN A 141 -5.99 10.95 11.30
CA ASN A 141 -6.02 12.38 11.08
C ASN A 141 -6.71 12.81 9.77
N ALA A 142 -7.18 11.85 8.97
CA ALA A 142 -7.75 12.09 7.65
C ALA A 142 -8.89 13.10 7.67
N SER A 143 -9.81 12.96 8.62
CA SER A 143 -10.95 13.89 8.78
C SER A 143 -10.51 15.28 9.23
N LYS A 144 -9.50 15.36 10.12
CA LYS A 144 -8.98 16.63 10.65
C LYS A 144 -8.41 17.51 9.54
N TYR A 145 -7.64 16.91 8.63
CA TYR A 145 -6.94 17.61 7.56
C TYR A 145 -7.61 17.46 6.18
N ASN A 146 -8.79 16.86 6.10
CA ASN A 146 -9.51 16.59 4.84
C ASN A 146 -8.62 15.87 3.80
N ILE A 147 -7.89 14.83 4.23
CA ILE A 147 -7.00 14.06 3.34
C ILE A 147 -7.85 13.22 2.40
N GLN A 148 -7.59 13.33 1.08
CA GLN A 148 -8.35 12.66 0.02
C GLN A 148 -7.52 11.65 -0.78
N ALA A 149 -6.20 11.67 -0.62
CA ALA A 149 -5.27 10.72 -1.23
C ALA A 149 -3.96 10.68 -0.45
N VAL A 150 -3.25 9.55 -0.57
CA VAL A 150 -1.88 9.38 -0.08
C VAL A 150 -0.97 9.11 -1.26
N THR A 151 0.18 9.79 -1.33
CA THR A 151 1.25 9.50 -2.27
C THR A 151 2.55 9.25 -1.52
N MET A 152 3.25 8.17 -1.84
CA MET A 152 4.55 7.87 -1.26
C MET A 152 5.56 7.58 -2.37
N SER A 153 6.41 8.55 -2.70
CA SER A 153 7.39 8.44 -3.78
C SER A 153 8.63 7.63 -3.42
N GLN A 154 8.46 6.61 -2.59
CA GLN A 154 9.53 5.73 -2.14
C GLN A 154 9.14 4.28 -2.38
N GLY A 155 10.11 3.45 -2.71
CA GLY A 155 9.93 2.02 -2.92
C GLY A 155 11.23 1.25 -2.68
N MET A 156 11.11 -0.05 -2.54
CA MET A 156 12.25 -0.97 -2.39
C MET A 156 12.14 -2.10 -3.42
N HIS A 157 13.24 -2.34 -4.12
CA HIS A 157 13.37 -3.44 -5.09
C HIS A 157 13.89 -4.73 -4.43
N ASN A 158 13.51 -4.99 -3.17
CA ASN A 158 13.84 -6.24 -2.48
C ASN A 158 12.70 -7.25 -2.68
N LEU A 159 12.62 -7.81 -3.86
CA LEU A 159 11.52 -8.63 -4.34
C LEU A 159 11.95 -10.08 -4.50
N GLY A 160 11.01 -11.01 -4.38
CA GLY A 160 11.18 -12.41 -4.75
C GLY A 160 11.43 -12.61 -6.25
N PRO A 161 11.64 -13.86 -6.71
CA PRO A 161 11.81 -14.18 -8.12
C PRO A 161 10.60 -13.77 -8.96
N ALA A 162 10.84 -13.31 -10.18
CA ALA A 162 9.76 -12.99 -11.13
C ALA A 162 8.90 -14.24 -11.44
N GLY A 163 7.61 -14.01 -11.71
CA GLY A 163 6.65 -15.09 -12.01
C GLY A 163 6.12 -15.85 -10.79
N THR A 164 6.47 -15.42 -9.56
CA THR A 164 5.93 -15.93 -8.29
C THR A 164 5.24 -14.80 -7.53
N ASP A 165 4.75 -15.09 -6.34
CA ASP A 165 4.30 -14.03 -5.42
C ASP A 165 5.53 -13.32 -4.84
N TYR A 166 6.11 -12.45 -5.64
CA TYR A 166 7.38 -11.76 -5.36
C TYR A 166 7.25 -10.61 -4.36
N CYS A 167 6.02 -10.15 -4.11
CA CYS A 167 5.78 -9.03 -3.20
C CYS A 167 6.06 -9.43 -1.75
N PRO A 168 6.86 -8.68 -0.98
CA PRO A 168 7.12 -8.97 0.41
C PRO A 168 5.84 -9.09 1.23
N LYS A 169 5.79 -10.07 2.12
CA LYS A 169 4.66 -10.25 3.03
C LYS A 169 4.75 -9.23 4.17
N THR A 170 4.01 -8.15 4.05
CA THR A 170 3.95 -7.05 5.02
C THR A 170 2.52 -6.84 5.54
N PRO A 171 1.99 -7.78 6.39
CA PRO A 171 0.58 -7.76 6.79
C PRO A 171 0.13 -6.45 7.43
N THR A 172 1.00 -5.80 8.19
CA THR A 172 0.73 -4.52 8.86
C THR A 172 0.54 -3.39 7.86
N THR A 173 1.40 -3.29 6.85
CA THR A 173 1.30 -2.30 5.79
C THR A 173 0.07 -2.56 4.92
N VAL A 174 -0.19 -3.82 4.53
CA VAL A 174 -1.39 -4.22 3.78
C VAL A 174 -2.66 -3.83 4.54
N GLN A 175 -2.72 -4.11 5.85
CA GLN A 175 -3.88 -3.74 6.65
C GLN A 175 -4.07 -2.22 6.71
N SER A 176 -2.99 -1.45 6.86
CA SER A 176 -3.07 0.02 6.86
C SER A 176 -3.59 0.59 5.53
N VAL A 177 -3.21 -0.02 4.39
CA VAL A 177 -3.75 0.33 3.07
C VAL A 177 -5.25 0.02 3.00
N LYS A 178 -5.67 -1.17 3.42
CA LYS A 178 -7.10 -1.57 3.48
C LYS A 178 -7.93 -0.63 4.35
N ASP A 179 -7.39 -0.23 5.49
CA ASP A 179 -8.06 0.69 6.42
C ASP A 179 -8.28 2.08 5.80
N LEU A 180 -7.33 2.57 5.00
CA LEU A 180 -7.48 3.83 4.26
C LEU A 180 -8.51 3.72 3.14
N ILE A 181 -8.52 2.61 2.38
CA ILE A 181 -9.54 2.33 1.36
C ILE A 181 -10.93 2.30 1.98
N ALA A 182 -11.09 1.69 3.15
CA ALA A 182 -12.37 1.60 3.85
C ALA A 182 -12.97 2.97 4.19
N ILE A 183 -12.15 4.01 4.29
CA ILE A 183 -12.58 5.40 4.46
C ILE A 183 -12.49 6.22 3.16
N GLY A 184 -12.28 5.58 2.01
CA GLY A 184 -12.30 6.19 0.68
C GLY A 184 -11.01 6.90 0.27
N ILE A 185 -9.88 6.60 0.92
CA ILE A 185 -8.58 7.22 0.65
C ILE A 185 -7.66 6.22 -0.05
N PRO A 186 -7.29 6.43 -1.33
CA PRO A 186 -6.30 5.63 -2.03
C PRO A 186 -4.88 5.89 -1.55
N THR A 187 -4.03 4.87 -1.70
CA THR A 187 -2.58 4.98 -1.57
C THR A 187 -1.93 4.77 -2.93
N PHE A 188 -1.19 5.76 -3.41
CA PHE A 188 -0.45 5.70 -4.67
C PHE A 188 1.02 5.40 -4.41
N PHE A 189 1.54 4.33 -5.02
CA PHE A 189 2.94 3.94 -4.90
C PHE A 189 3.60 3.81 -6.27
N PRO A 190 4.90 4.19 -6.39
CA PRO A 190 5.63 4.14 -7.65
C PRO A 190 6.01 2.72 -8.02
N SER A 191 5.86 2.38 -9.30
CA SER A 191 6.24 1.04 -9.80
C SER A 191 7.74 0.76 -9.67
N GLY A 192 8.56 1.80 -9.56
CA GLY A 192 10.03 1.71 -9.55
C GLY A 192 10.66 2.16 -10.87
N ASN A 193 11.99 2.36 -10.84
CA ASN A 193 12.78 2.90 -11.94
C ASN A 193 13.95 1.97 -12.33
N GLY A 194 13.82 0.69 -12.05
CA GLY A 194 14.89 -0.33 -12.17
C GLY A 194 14.92 -1.03 -13.54
N ARG A 195 14.04 -0.70 -14.49
CA ARG A 195 13.90 -1.39 -15.78
C ARG A 195 13.47 -2.87 -15.62
N ASP A 196 12.77 -3.18 -14.55
CA ASP A 196 12.20 -4.51 -14.36
C ASP A 196 10.84 -4.59 -15.07
N TYR A 197 10.74 -5.44 -16.07
CA TYR A 197 9.53 -5.58 -16.87
C TYR A 197 8.67 -6.79 -16.45
N ALA A 198 8.97 -7.37 -15.30
CA ALA A 198 8.24 -8.50 -14.74
C ALA A 198 7.77 -8.25 -13.30
N ARG A 199 8.27 -7.19 -12.66
CA ARG A 199 7.97 -6.87 -11.26
C ARG A 199 7.90 -5.37 -11.05
N ILE A 200 7.10 -4.94 -10.07
CA ILE A 200 7.07 -3.58 -9.56
C ILE A 200 7.53 -3.55 -8.11
N ASP A 201 8.07 -2.43 -7.67
CA ASP A 201 8.68 -2.29 -6.35
C ASP A 201 7.65 -2.45 -5.21
N TRP A 202 8.12 -2.86 -4.02
CA TRP A 202 7.33 -2.72 -2.80
C TRP A 202 7.30 -1.22 -2.38
N PRO A 203 6.16 -0.67 -1.90
CA PRO A 203 4.88 -1.33 -1.65
C PRO A 203 3.88 -1.29 -2.82
N ALA A 204 4.28 -0.82 -4.02
CA ALA A 204 3.39 -0.78 -5.18
C ALA A 204 2.87 -2.16 -5.61
N CYS A 205 3.60 -3.24 -5.29
CA CYS A 205 3.17 -4.62 -5.55
C CYS A 205 2.07 -5.13 -4.61
N ILE A 206 1.69 -4.38 -3.57
CA ILE A 206 0.54 -4.69 -2.71
C ILE A 206 -0.74 -4.52 -3.55
N GLU A 207 -1.54 -5.57 -3.64
CA GLU A 207 -2.72 -5.63 -4.52
C GLU A 207 -3.75 -4.52 -4.24
N GLU A 208 -3.88 -4.13 -2.98
CA GLU A 208 -4.84 -3.11 -2.56
C GLU A 208 -4.37 -1.68 -2.82
N SER A 209 -3.10 -1.47 -3.13
CA SER A 209 -2.56 -0.14 -3.48
C SER A 209 -2.87 0.24 -4.92
N ILE A 210 -2.70 1.51 -5.27
CA ILE A 210 -2.71 1.97 -6.66
C ILE A 210 -1.27 2.15 -7.11
N SER A 211 -0.81 1.26 -7.98
CA SER A 211 0.53 1.25 -8.53
C SER A 211 0.63 2.07 -9.81
N VAL A 212 1.69 2.92 -9.93
CA VAL A 212 1.83 3.81 -11.08
C VAL A 212 3.24 3.75 -11.66
N GLY A 213 3.33 3.38 -12.93
CA GLY A 213 4.50 3.55 -13.78
C GLY A 213 4.49 4.91 -14.48
N TYR A 214 5.55 5.21 -15.26
CA TYR A 214 5.63 6.52 -15.89
C TYR A 214 5.87 6.46 -17.39
N VAL A 215 5.28 7.44 -18.06
CA VAL A 215 5.51 7.74 -19.48
C VAL A 215 6.42 8.93 -19.63
N ASP A 216 7.11 8.99 -20.76
CA ASP A 216 7.94 10.12 -21.16
C ASP A 216 7.11 11.29 -21.75
N GLN A 217 7.78 12.29 -22.32
CA GLN A 217 7.16 13.46 -22.93
C GLN A 217 6.37 13.13 -24.20
N GLN A 218 6.67 12.01 -24.87
CA GLN A 218 5.96 11.48 -26.03
C GLN A 218 4.76 10.63 -25.64
N LYS A 219 4.51 10.47 -24.34
CA LYS A 219 3.49 9.59 -23.75
C LYS A 219 3.76 8.10 -24.01
N GLU A 220 5.00 7.74 -24.26
CA GLU A 220 5.45 6.34 -24.33
C GLU A 220 5.97 5.88 -22.96
N ILE A 221 5.80 4.59 -22.65
CA ILE A 221 6.28 4.04 -21.40
C ILE A 221 7.79 4.13 -21.37
N SER A 222 8.31 4.85 -20.38
CA SER A 222 9.75 5.00 -20.21
C SER A 222 10.42 3.64 -20.01
N THR A 223 11.55 3.43 -20.67
CA THR A 223 12.34 2.21 -20.54
C THR A 223 12.91 2.01 -19.14
N ALA A 224 12.93 3.03 -18.30
CA ALA A 224 13.35 2.93 -16.91
C ALA A 224 12.18 2.55 -15.97
N SER A 225 10.91 2.71 -16.39
CA SER A 225 9.76 2.35 -15.57
C SER A 225 9.69 0.85 -15.37
N ASN A 226 9.60 0.41 -14.11
CA ASN A 226 9.22 -0.97 -13.83
C ASN A 226 7.78 -1.21 -14.27
N ASN A 227 7.51 -2.41 -14.78
CA ASN A 227 6.19 -2.77 -15.30
C ASN A 227 5.91 -4.26 -15.06
N ASP A 228 4.83 -4.52 -14.34
CA ASP A 228 4.21 -5.83 -14.23
C ASP A 228 2.81 -5.72 -14.86
N ASN A 229 2.57 -6.43 -15.95
CA ASN A 229 1.33 -6.32 -16.71
C ASN A 229 0.09 -6.67 -15.91
N GLU A 230 0.20 -7.51 -14.90
CA GLU A 230 -0.91 -7.97 -14.07
C GLU A 230 -1.14 -7.02 -12.90
N ARG A 231 -0.06 -6.58 -12.24
CA ARG A 231 -0.14 -5.81 -10.98
C ARG A 231 -0.14 -4.29 -11.17
N LEU A 232 0.46 -3.78 -12.25
CA LEU A 232 0.49 -2.34 -12.49
C LEU A 232 -0.90 -1.81 -12.87
N ASP A 233 -1.40 -0.84 -12.12
CA ASP A 233 -2.70 -0.22 -12.38
C ASP A 233 -2.65 0.80 -13.50
N PHE A 234 -1.73 1.76 -13.42
CA PHE A 234 -1.70 2.90 -14.31
C PHE A 234 -0.30 3.30 -14.75
N PHE A 235 -0.27 4.02 -15.87
CA PHE A 235 0.83 4.91 -16.24
C PHE A 235 0.38 6.36 -16.13
N ALA A 236 1.32 7.25 -15.80
CA ALA A 236 1.09 8.68 -15.75
C ALA A 236 2.35 9.46 -16.23
N PRO A 237 2.23 10.74 -16.61
CA PRO A 237 3.39 11.57 -16.91
C PRO A 237 4.39 11.56 -15.76
N GLY A 238 5.67 11.33 -16.08
CA GLY A 238 6.74 11.26 -15.08
C GLY A 238 7.90 12.23 -15.32
N PHE A 239 7.79 13.15 -16.29
CA PHE A 239 8.80 14.16 -16.62
C PHE A 239 8.30 15.56 -16.33
N PHE A 240 8.99 16.29 -15.45
CA PHE A 240 8.59 17.63 -15.05
C PHE A 240 9.81 18.53 -14.88
N THR A 241 9.65 19.83 -15.19
CA THR A 241 10.56 20.89 -14.77
C THR A 241 9.89 21.67 -13.65
N ILE A 242 10.47 21.64 -12.46
CA ILE A 242 9.86 22.19 -11.23
C ILE A 242 10.88 22.86 -10.34
N SER A 243 10.43 23.57 -9.29
CA SER A 243 11.31 24.17 -8.29
C SER A 243 11.71 23.13 -7.22
N GLY A 244 12.99 23.04 -6.96
CA GLY A 244 13.58 22.31 -5.85
C GLY A 244 13.95 23.21 -4.66
N PRO A 245 14.62 22.67 -3.62
CA PRO A 245 15.08 23.42 -2.47
C PRO A 245 15.87 24.66 -2.88
N GLY A 246 15.66 25.78 -2.15
CA GLY A 246 16.21 27.08 -2.51
C GLY A 246 15.60 27.70 -3.77
N ASN A 247 14.45 27.21 -4.20
CA ASN A 247 13.73 27.67 -5.42
C ASN A 247 14.55 27.53 -6.72
N VAL A 248 15.42 26.52 -6.79
CA VAL A 248 16.23 26.22 -7.98
C VAL A 248 15.43 25.33 -8.93
N SER A 249 15.38 25.71 -10.23
CA SER A 249 14.72 24.88 -11.26
C SER A 249 15.45 23.56 -11.45
N LYS A 250 14.70 22.45 -11.44
CA LYS A 250 15.20 21.09 -11.63
C LYS A 250 14.32 20.30 -12.58
N ASN A 251 14.93 19.45 -13.39
CA ASN A 251 14.24 18.42 -14.17
C ASN A 251 14.17 17.16 -13.35
N VAL A 252 12.97 16.58 -13.23
CA VAL A 252 12.73 15.29 -12.57
C VAL A 252 12.13 14.31 -13.54
N ALA A 253 12.48 13.04 -13.38
CA ALA A 253 11.93 11.94 -14.16
C ALA A 253 11.76 10.69 -13.29
N GLY A 254 10.64 10.00 -13.44
CA GLY A 254 10.44 8.72 -12.75
C GLY A 254 9.00 8.46 -12.29
N SER A 255 8.79 7.23 -11.85
CA SER A 255 7.52 6.80 -11.26
C SER A 255 7.16 7.57 -9.99
N SER A 256 8.17 8.09 -9.25
CA SER A 256 7.96 9.00 -8.12
C SER A 256 7.18 10.27 -8.49
N ALA A 257 7.49 10.87 -9.65
CA ALA A 257 6.77 12.03 -10.15
C ALA A 257 5.39 11.66 -10.72
N ALA A 258 5.30 10.50 -11.36
CA ALA A 258 4.05 10.00 -11.93
C ALA A 258 2.97 9.77 -10.87
N ILE A 259 3.30 9.27 -9.67
CA ILE A 259 2.32 9.10 -8.60
C ILE A 259 1.81 10.44 -8.07
N GLN A 260 2.63 11.49 -8.07
CA GLN A 260 2.19 12.81 -7.65
C GLN A 260 1.16 13.38 -8.63
N PHE A 261 1.38 13.18 -9.93
CA PHE A 261 0.39 13.49 -10.95
C PHE A 261 -0.88 12.66 -10.75
N ALA A 262 -0.77 11.33 -10.63
CA ALA A 262 -1.92 10.42 -10.49
C ALA A 262 -2.76 10.71 -9.25
N GLY A 263 -2.14 10.93 -8.10
CA GLY A 263 -2.83 11.33 -6.86
C GLY A 263 -3.56 12.66 -6.99
N GLY A 264 -2.97 13.60 -7.74
CA GLY A 264 -3.61 14.85 -8.09
C GLY A 264 -4.84 14.68 -8.98
N GLU A 265 -4.77 13.82 -9.99
CA GLU A 265 -5.91 13.52 -10.87
C GLU A 265 -7.04 12.81 -10.10
N TRP A 266 -6.71 11.95 -9.15
CA TRP A 266 -7.71 11.38 -8.24
C TRP A 266 -8.47 12.44 -7.47
N ILE A 267 -7.78 13.40 -6.86
CA ILE A 267 -8.43 14.47 -6.09
C ILE A 267 -9.30 15.35 -6.99
N LYS A 268 -8.87 15.65 -8.23
CA LYS A 268 -9.70 16.33 -9.23
C LYS A 268 -10.99 15.55 -9.52
N LEU A 269 -10.85 14.24 -9.77
CA LEU A 269 -12.01 13.38 -10.06
C LEU A 269 -12.94 13.30 -8.86
N LYS A 270 -12.41 13.08 -7.65
CA LYS A 270 -13.18 13.01 -6.41
C LYS A 270 -13.94 14.33 -6.13
N SER A 271 -13.29 15.48 -6.39
CA SER A 271 -13.91 16.79 -6.22
C SER A 271 -15.04 17.03 -7.22
N ALA A 272 -14.89 16.57 -8.46
CA ALA A 272 -15.91 16.67 -9.50
C ALA A 272 -17.07 15.66 -9.30
N LYS A 273 -16.78 14.51 -8.66
CA LYS A 273 -17.74 13.43 -8.42
C LYS A 273 -17.81 13.07 -6.92
N PRO A 274 -18.25 14.01 -6.05
CA PRO A 274 -18.17 13.85 -4.59
C PRO A 274 -18.98 12.67 -4.05
N ASN A 275 -20.01 12.25 -4.77
CA ASN A 275 -20.89 11.15 -4.38
C ASN A 275 -20.37 9.77 -4.82
N TYR A 276 -19.32 9.72 -5.66
CA TYR A 276 -18.73 8.44 -6.08
C TYR A 276 -17.96 7.82 -4.93
N THR A 277 -18.15 6.52 -4.76
CA THR A 277 -17.36 5.69 -3.85
C THR A 277 -15.93 5.54 -4.39
N TYR A 278 -15.02 5.03 -3.56
CA TYR A 278 -13.66 4.65 -3.98
C TYR A 278 -13.68 3.76 -5.24
N ASN A 279 -14.50 2.70 -5.24
CA ASN A 279 -14.57 1.77 -6.35
C ASN A 279 -15.12 2.39 -7.63
N GLU A 280 -16.09 3.28 -7.54
CA GLU A 280 -16.63 3.99 -8.72
C GLU A 280 -15.60 4.93 -9.33
N LEU A 281 -14.83 5.66 -8.50
CA LEU A 281 -13.73 6.51 -8.97
C LEU A 281 -12.62 5.68 -9.63
N LEU A 282 -12.22 4.57 -9.01
CA LEU A 282 -11.21 3.67 -9.58
C LEU A 282 -11.68 3.04 -10.88
N THR A 283 -12.94 2.63 -10.95
CA THR A 283 -13.58 2.12 -12.16
C THR A 283 -13.61 3.17 -13.27
N ALA A 284 -13.94 4.43 -12.94
CA ALA A 284 -13.91 5.52 -13.91
C ALA A 284 -12.51 5.70 -14.50
N LEU A 285 -11.45 5.73 -13.67
CA LEU A 285 -10.07 5.83 -14.16
C LEU A 285 -9.66 4.62 -15.02
N ARG A 286 -9.95 3.40 -14.58
CA ARG A 286 -9.58 2.16 -15.29
C ARG A 286 -10.31 2.04 -16.63
N SER A 287 -11.62 2.29 -16.66
CA SER A 287 -12.45 2.14 -17.84
C SER A 287 -12.14 3.16 -18.94
N THR A 288 -11.67 4.35 -18.55
CA THR A 288 -11.40 5.46 -19.46
C THR A 288 -9.92 5.68 -19.74
N ALA A 289 -9.04 4.83 -19.19
CA ALA A 289 -7.61 4.92 -19.45
C ALA A 289 -7.30 4.87 -20.94
N SER A 290 -6.36 5.72 -21.39
CA SER A 290 -5.87 5.74 -22.76
C SER A 290 -4.81 4.67 -22.98
N SER A 291 -4.60 4.32 -24.26
CA SER A 291 -3.50 3.45 -24.65
C SER A 291 -2.16 4.21 -24.60
N THR A 292 -1.12 3.49 -24.20
CA THR A 292 0.27 3.92 -24.29
C THR A 292 1.13 2.76 -24.75
N VAL A 293 2.26 3.06 -25.38
CA VAL A 293 3.16 2.06 -25.96
C VAL A 293 4.45 1.99 -25.16
N GLY A 294 5.01 0.81 -25.03
CA GLY A 294 6.31 0.57 -24.43
C GLY A 294 6.97 -0.67 -25.02
N ARG A 295 8.12 -1.03 -24.48
CA ARG A 295 8.92 -2.16 -24.95
C ARG A 295 8.17 -3.50 -24.97
N GLN A 296 7.20 -3.68 -24.08
CA GLN A 296 6.40 -4.92 -23.97
C GLN A 296 5.11 -4.90 -24.78
N GLY A 297 4.81 -3.81 -25.50
CA GLY A 297 3.61 -3.65 -26.30
C GLY A 297 2.78 -2.43 -25.93
N THR A 298 1.48 -2.51 -26.24
CA THR A 298 0.51 -1.45 -25.99
C THR A 298 -0.34 -1.79 -24.78
N PHE A 299 -0.50 -0.82 -23.88
CA PHE A 299 -1.26 -0.96 -22.64
C PHE A 299 -2.34 0.12 -22.55
N LYS A 300 -3.56 -0.26 -22.22
CA LYS A 300 -4.67 0.66 -21.96
C LYS A 300 -4.69 1.03 -20.46
N LYS A 301 -3.62 1.69 -20.01
CA LYS A 301 -3.41 2.02 -18.58
C LYS A 301 -2.95 3.48 -18.36
N LEU A 302 -2.83 4.31 -19.39
CA LEU A 302 -2.45 5.73 -19.22
C LEU A 302 -3.64 6.53 -18.68
N ILE A 303 -3.46 7.17 -17.53
CA ILE A 303 -4.52 7.98 -16.92
C ILE A 303 -5.03 9.04 -17.89
N ASN A 304 -6.35 9.08 -18.08
CA ASN A 304 -7.06 10.07 -18.90
C ASN A 304 -8.15 10.73 -18.04
N ILE A 305 -7.78 11.80 -17.36
CA ILE A 305 -8.69 12.49 -16.44
C ILE A 305 -9.90 13.09 -17.16
N ASN A 306 -9.73 13.63 -18.37
CA ASN A 306 -10.85 14.24 -19.11
C ASN A 306 -11.93 13.19 -19.44
N ALA A 307 -11.52 12.00 -19.85
CA ALA A 307 -12.46 10.91 -20.10
C ALA A 307 -13.08 10.40 -18.77
N ALA A 308 -12.32 10.33 -17.67
CA ALA A 308 -12.83 9.93 -16.37
C ALA A 308 -13.84 10.95 -15.79
N LEU A 309 -13.62 12.25 -16.00
CA LEU A 309 -14.56 13.29 -15.60
C LEU A 309 -15.91 13.16 -16.35
N SER A 310 -15.88 12.73 -17.62
CA SER A 310 -17.07 12.50 -18.44
C SER A 310 -17.71 11.13 -18.19
N TYR A 311 -17.03 10.21 -17.47
CA TYR A 311 -17.57 8.89 -17.17
C TYR A 311 -18.81 9.01 -16.28
N SER A 312 -19.90 8.41 -16.73
CA SER A 312 -21.12 8.26 -15.92
C SER A 312 -21.35 6.77 -15.69
N THR A 313 -21.51 6.38 -14.45
CA THR A 313 -22.19 5.13 -14.15
C THR A 313 -23.61 5.28 -14.66
N LEU A 314 -23.98 4.62 -15.75
CA LEU A 314 -25.39 4.43 -16.04
C LEU A 314 -26.00 3.84 -14.76
N PRO A 315 -27.25 4.26 -14.36
CA PRO A 315 -27.93 3.57 -13.29
C PRO A 315 -27.94 2.08 -13.68
N VAL A 316 -27.14 1.30 -12.98
CA VAL A 316 -27.22 -0.14 -13.12
C VAL A 316 -28.60 -0.44 -12.54
N THR A 317 -29.58 -0.72 -13.41
CA THR A 317 -30.77 -1.46 -12.99
C THR A 317 -30.21 -2.57 -12.10
N PRO A 318 -30.68 -2.74 -10.85
CA PRO A 318 -30.16 -3.78 -10.00
C PRO A 318 -30.26 -5.09 -10.77
N VAL A 319 -29.16 -5.54 -11.31
CA VAL A 319 -29.04 -6.93 -11.76
C VAL A 319 -29.11 -7.67 -10.44
N VAL A 320 -30.24 -8.30 -10.19
CA VAL A 320 -30.37 -9.28 -9.12
C VAL A 320 -29.18 -10.20 -9.32
N PRO A 321 -28.25 -10.31 -8.37
CA PRO A 321 -27.05 -11.11 -8.55
C PRO A 321 -27.52 -12.55 -8.81
N THR A 322 -27.29 -13.05 -10.03
CA THR A 322 -27.49 -14.47 -10.37
C THR A 322 -26.30 -15.31 -9.88
N GLY A 323 -25.41 -14.72 -9.11
CA GLY A 323 -24.29 -15.40 -8.46
C GLY A 323 -24.60 -15.79 -7.01
N PRO A 324 -23.80 -16.69 -6.44
CA PRO A 324 -24.00 -17.16 -5.07
C PRO A 324 -23.94 -15.97 -4.09
N THR A 325 -24.82 -15.98 -3.10
CA THR A 325 -24.86 -14.96 -2.04
C THR A 325 -23.56 -14.96 -1.24
N PRO A 326 -23.21 -13.85 -0.54
CA PRO A 326 -22.06 -13.84 0.38
C PRO A 326 -22.07 -14.99 1.38
N GLU A 327 -23.26 -15.43 1.80
CA GLU A 327 -23.45 -16.59 2.69
C GLU A 327 -23.13 -17.91 1.99
N GLN A 328 -23.52 -18.05 0.72
CA GLN A 328 -23.19 -19.22 -0.10
C GLN A 328 -21.68 -19.30 -0.38
N ILE A 329 -21.03 -18.16 -0.69
CA ILE A 329 -19.57 -18.08 -0.87
C ILE A 329 -18.85 -18.41 0.45
N ALA A 330 -19.36 -17.94 1.59
CA ALA A 330 -18.80 -18.25 2.91
C ALA A 330 -18.96 -19.76 3.23
N ALA A 331 -20.10 -20.34 2.91
CA ALA A 331 -20.35 -21.78 3.09
C ALA A 331 -19.44 -22.64 2.19
N GLU A 332 -19.25 -22.28 0.91
CA GLU A 332 -18.32 -22.96 0.01
C GLU A 332 -16.88 -22.88 0.50
N LYS A 333 -16.43 -21.70 0.93
CA LYS A 333 -15.08 -21.53 1.51
C LYS A 333 -14.89 -22.33 2.79
N ALA A 334 -15.90 -22.41 3.65
CA ALA A 334 -15.88 -23.22 4.86
C ALA A 334 -15.81 -24.72 4.51
N ALA A 335 -16.59 -25.18 3.55
CA ALA A 335 -16.56 -26.57 3.07
C ALA A 335 -15.21 -26.93 2.44
N ALA A 336 -14.65 -26.05 1.60
CA ALA A 336 -13.33 -26.24 1.00
C ALA A 336 -12.21 -26.31 2.07
N LYS A 337 -12.28 -25.47 3.10
CA LYS A 337 -11.34 -25.50 4.23
C LYS A 337 -11.43 -26.81 5.02
N LEU A 338 -12.63 -27.31 5.24
CA LEU A 338 -12.87 -28.59 5.94
C LEU A 338 -12.31 -29.76 5.13
N ALA A 339 -12.53 -29.77 3.82
CA ALA A 339 -12.01 -30.79 2.92
C ALA A 339 -10.47 -30.79 2.88
N LEU A 340 -9.85 -29.62 2.80
CA LEU A 340 -8.39 -29.48 2.85
C LEU A 340 -7.82 -29.98 4.19
N GLN A 341 -8.46 -29.66 5.31
CA GLN A 341 -8.05 -30.13 6.64
C GLN A 341 -8.16 -31.65 6.75
N ALA A 342 -9.20 -32.25 6.17
CA ALA A 342 -9.36 -33.69 6.15
C ALA A 342 -8.27 -34.40 5.34
N ASP A 343 -7.91 -33.82 4.18
CA ASP A 343 -6.81 -34.33 3.33
C ASP A 343 -5.45 -34.24 4.04
N VAL A 344 -5.15 -33.11 4.67
CA VAL A 344 -3.92 -32.93 5.47
C VAL A 344 -3.86 -33.95 6.61
N ASN A 345 -4.97 -34.19 7.34
CA ASN A 345 -5.02 -35.17 8.42
C ASN A 345 -4.80 -36.59 7.91
N ALA A 346 -5.33 -36.92 6.73
CA ALA A 346 -5.13 -38.24 6.10
C ALA A 346 -3.65 -38.44 5.70
N GLN A 347 -3.00 -37.42 5.17
CA GLN A 347 -1.57 -37.45 4.81
C GLN A 347 -0.69 -37.60 6.05
N ILE A 348 -1.00 -36.90 7.14
CA ILE A 348 -0.29 -37.05 8.43
C ILE A 348 -0.45 -38.47 8.96
N ALA A 349 -1.65 -39.02 8.96
CA ALA A 349 -1.90 -40.40 9.44
C ALA A 349 -1.13 -41.44 8.61
N LYS A 350 -1.06 -41.25 7.28
CA LYS A 350 -0.28 -42.13 6.40
C LYS A 350 1.20 -42.04 6.69
N ALA A 351 1.74 -40.84 6.82
CA ALA A 351 3.17 -40.61 7.14
C ALA A 351 3.53 -41.22 8.51
N GLN A 352 2.66 -41.10 9.51
CA GLN A 352 2.84 -41.72 10.83
C GLN A 352 2.87 -43.22 10.73
N ALA A 353 1.97 -43.84 9.99
CA ALA A 353 1.94 -45.31 9.81
C ALA A 353 3.21 -45.81 9.10
N GLU A 354 3.68 -45.11 8.10
CA GLU A 354 4.96 -45.40 7.39
C GLU A 354 6.16 -45.30 8.34
N TYR A 355 6.20 -44.26 9.17
CA TYR A 355 7.23 -44.06 10.19
C TYR A 355 7.22 -45.20 11.23
N ASP A 356 6.05 -45.56 11.78
CA ASP A 356 5.93 -46.62 12.77
C ASP A 356 6.34 -47.98 12.20
N ALA A 357 6.00 -48.27 10.94
CA ALA A 357 6.43 -49.48 10.24
C ALA A 357 7.96 -49.52 10.06
N ALA A 358 8.56 -48.40 9.71
CA ALA A 358 10.03 -48.31 9.56
C ALA A 358 10.75 -48.47 10.90
N VAL A 359 10.25 -47.90 11.98
CA VAL A 359 10.77 -48.03 13.33
C VAL A 359 10.69 -49.48 13.77
N LYS A 360 9.56 -50.15 13.54
CA LYS A 360 9.40 -51.60 13.84
C LYS A 360 10.39 -52.47 13.08
N ALA A 361 10.53 -52.27 11.78
CA ALA A 361 11.47 -52.98 10.94
C ALA A 361 12.95 -52.79 11.40
N ALA A 362 13.31 -51.57 11.78
CA ALA A 362 14.65 -51.30 12.34
C ALA A 362 14.86 -52.00 13.69
N SER A 363 13.88 -52.03 14.56
CA SER A 363 13.90 -52.71 15.85
C SER A 363 14.07 -54.22 15.67
N ASP A 364 13.29 -54.86 14.77
CA ASP A 364 13.35 -56.29 14.47
C ASP A 364 14.73 -56.66 13.90
N LYS A 365 15.31 -55.82 13.01
CA LYS A 365 16.66 -56.00 12.48
C LYS A 365 17.71 -55.90 13.57
N LEU A 366 17.61 -54.96 14.49
CA LEU A 366 18.52 -54.80 15.62
C LEU A 366 18.47 -56.00 16.55
N ALA A 367 17.27 -56.55 16.85
CA ALA A 367 17.09 -57.77 17.65
C ALA A 367 17.77 -58.99 17.01
N THR A 368 17.60 -59.12 15.68
CA THR A 368 18.25 -60.18 14.91
C THR A 368 19.78 -60.10 14.97
N LEU A 369 20.34 -58.87 14.80
CA LEU A 369 21.77 -58.65 14.88
C LEU A 369 22.34 -58.94 16.28
N LYS A 370 21.64 -58.52 17.34
CA LYS A 370 22.01 -58.83 18.73
C LYS A 370 22.02 -60.35 19.00
N ALA A 371 21.00 -61.07 18.54
CA ALA A 371 20.95 -62.55 18.67
C ALA A 371 22.12 -63.25 17.95
N ALA A 372 22.43 -62.80 16.73
CA ALA A 372 23.56 -63.32 15.96
C ALA A 372 24.92 -63.04 16.64
N GLN A 373 25.09 -61.87 17.25
CA GLN A 373 26.29 -61.48 17.97
C GLN A 373 26.49 -62.31 19.26
N LEU A 374 25.41 -62.53 20.02
CA LEU A 374 25.39 -63.41 21.19
C LEU A 374 25.72 -64.86 20.84
N ALA A 375 25.18 -65.39 19.75
CA ALA A 375 25.53 -66.75 19.28
C ALA A 375 27.03 -66.90 18.91
N ARG A 376 27.65 -65.83 18.37
CA ARG A 376 29.09 -65.83 18.08
C ARG A 376 30.01 -65.74 19.32
N LEU A 377 29.50 -65.19 20.42
CA LEU A 377 30.24 -65.06 21.68
C LEU A 377 30.15 -66.32 22.54
N ASN A 378 29.14 -67.17 22.32
CA ASN A 378 28.89 -68.39 23.11
C ASN A 378 29.29 -69.69 22.39
N GLY A 379 29.80 -69.62 21.18
CA GLY A 379 30.39 -70.75 20.43
C GLY A 379 31.84 -70.56 20.20
#